data_04653994f5c8393e4577dd344a5fb9ee
#
_entry.id   04653994f5c8393e4577dd344a5fb9ee
#
_cell.length_a   1.000
_cell.length_b   1.000
_cell.length_c   1.000
_cell.angle_alpha   90.00
_cell.angle_beta   90.00
_cell.angle_gamma   90.00
#
_symmetry.space_group_name_H-M   'P 1'
#
loop_
_entity.id
_entity.type
_entity.pdbx_description
1 polymer ?
#
loop_
_entity_poly.entity_id
_entity_poly.type
_entity_poly.pdbx_seq_one_letter_code
_entity_poly.pdbx_strand_id
1 'polypeptide(L)'
;MFEVIQGRLEPSAGEAQLAKGVRLASLAQEVRASSVSAIHYAISGDTELSRVMEKLNEAEQKEDYETVMECHNKLHALDGYSAEARAAKILNGLGFSAEEVYLPVKHFSGGWRMRLSLAKCLFTPSDLLLLDEPTNHLDMEAIIWLETFIKHYPGAVLMVSHDRDFLDNTVTHIAHIENQQFKLYTGNYSSFEMERAQRIALQNAQYKKQTNANCSYDEVCGPVSSESVESQTSAKPS
;
A
#
# COMPACT_ATOMS: atom_id res chain seq x y z
N MET A 1 -0.26 2.63 -8.83
CA MET A 1 -1.18 1.52 -8.45
C MET A 1 -2.22 1.96 -7.43
N PHE A 2 -1.85 2.51 -6.27
CA PHE A 2 -2.82 2.96 -5.26
C PHE A 2 -3.80 4.00 -5.77
N GLU A 3 -3.35 4.98 -6.53
CA GLU A 3 -4.22 6.00 -7.13
C GLU A 3 -5.28 5.40 -8.09
N VAL A 4 -4.92 4.32 -8.81
CA VAL A 4 -5.88 3.58 -9.67
C VAL A 4 -6.90 2.84 -8.81
N ILE A 5 -6.47 2.16 -7.73
CA ILE A 5 -7.38 1.46 -6.81
C ILE A 5 -8.33 2.45 -6.12
N GLN A 6 -7.85 3.65 -5.80
CA GLN A 6 -8.65 4.73 -5.20
C GLN A 6 -9.58 5.44 -6.19
N GLY A 7 -9.50 5.11 -7.48
CA GLY A 7 -10.26 5.76 -8.55
C GLY A 7 -9.84 7.19 -8.84
N ARG A 8 -8.63 7.61 -8.41
CA ARG A 8 -8.08 8.95 -8.67
C ARG A 8 -7.35 9.04 -10.00
N LEU A 9 -6.89 7.90 -10.51
CA LEU A 9 -6.20 7.78 -11.78
C LEU A 9 -6.85 6.66 -12.61
N GLU A 10 -7.15 6.94 -13.87
CA GLU A 10 -7.64 5.93 -14.80
C GLU A 10 -6.50 5.05 -15.30
N PRO A 11 -6.69 3.71 -15.40
CA PRO A 11 -5.69 2.84 -15.97
C PRO A 11 -5.52 3.12 -17.48
N SER A 12 -4.28 3.04 -17.98
CA SER A 12 -3.98 3.23 -19.42
C SER A 12 -4.61 2.15 -20.31
N ALA A 13 -4.90 0.97 -19.76
CA ALA A 13 -5.60 -0.12 -20.40
C ALA A 13 -6.25 -1.03 -19.36
N GLY A 14 -7.36 -1.66 -19.68
CA GLY A 14 -8.13 -2.51 -18.77
C GLY A 14 -9.02 -1.71 -17.83
N GLU A 15 -9.59 -2.38 -16.85
CA GLU A 15 -10.48 -1.80 -15.84
C GLU A 15 -10.00 -2.19 -14.43
N ALA A 16 -10.09 -1.25 -13.51
CA ALA A 16 -9.88 -1.50 -12.09
C ALA A 16 -11.18 -1.13 -11.34
N GLN A 17 -11.86 -2.14 -10.80
CA GLN A 17 -13.11 -1.94 -10.08
C GLN A 17 -13.01 -2.57 -8.69
N LEU A 18 -13.37 -1.80 -7.68
CA LEU A 18 -13.64 -2.32 -6.35
C LEU A 18 -15.08 -2.85 -6.30
N ALA A 19 -15.30 -3.91 -5.55
CA ALA A 19 -16.65 -4.40 -5.31
C ALA A 19 -17.50 -3.30 -4.65
N LYS A 20 -18.78 -3.26 -4.98
CA LYS A 20 -19.70 -2.26 -4.40
C LYS A 20 -19.75 -2.40 -2.88
N GLY A 21 -19.62 -1.28 -2.19
CA GLY A 21 -19.70 -1.22 -0.73
C GLY A 21 -18.39 -1.49 0.01
N VAL A 22 -17.30 -1.79 -0.67
CA VAL A 22 -15.97 -1.92 -0.04
C VAL A 22 -15.51 -0.55 0.46
N ARG A 23 -15.28 -0.46 1.76
CA ARG A 23 -14.71 0.72 2.41
C ARG A 23 -13.19 0.68 2.30
N LEU A 24 -12.61 1.75 1.81
CA LEU A 24 -11.18 1.87 1.57
C LEU A 24 -10.59 2.92 2.50
N ALA A 25 -9.51 2.58 3.21
CA ALA A 25 -8.66 3.52 3.91
C ALA A 25 -7.28 3.57 3.26
N SER A 26 -6.70 4.75 3.18
CA SER A 26 -5.35 4.93 2.64
C SER A 26 -4.55 5.94 3.44
N LEU A 27 -3.25 5.67 3.56
CA LEU A 27 -2.32 6.57 4.22
C LEU A 27 -2.18 7.86 3.40
N ALA A 28 -2.44 9.01 4.03
CA ALA A 28 -2.22 10.31 3.40
C ALA A 28 -0.74 10.71 3.49
N GLN A 29 -0.19 11.22 2.39
CA GLN A 29 1.22 11.61 2.32
C GLN A 29 1.53 12.95 3.02
N GLU A 30 0.52 13.79 3.22
CA GLU A 30 0.69 15.09 3.90
C GLU A 30 -0.38 15.30 4.97
N VAL A 31 0.06 15.81 6.11
CA VAL A 31 -0.81 16.24 7.21
C VAL A 31 -0.59 17.72 7.46
N ARG A 32 -1.62 18.51 7.22
CA ARG A 32 -1.60 19.96 7.48
C ARG A 32 -1.61 20.23 8.98
N ALA A 33 -0.82 21.21 9.41
CA ALA A 33 -0.85 21.68 10.77
C ALA A 33 -2.26 22.24 11.11
N SER A 34 -2.85 21.76 12.20
CA SER A 34 -4.16 22.21 12.66
C SER A 34 -4.19 22.37 14.18
N SER A 35 -5.21 23.04 14.70
CA SER A 35 -5.45 23.19 16.13
C SER A 35 -6.21 22.02 16.76
N VAL A 36 -6.65 21.06 15.95
CA VAL A 36 -7.32 19.83 16.40
C VAL A 36 -6.32 18.99 17.18
N SER A 37 -6.72 18.36 18.28
CA SER A 37 -5.87 17.45 19.04
C SER A 37 -5.55 16.18 18.25
N ALA A 38 -4.42 15.52 18.58
CA ALA A 38 -4.00 14.29 17.91
C ALA A 38 -5.07 13.19 17.97
N ILE A 39 -5.74 13.04 19.11
CA ILE A 39 -6.79 12.04 19.29
C ILE A 39 -8.01 12.32 18.41
N HIS A 40 -8.49 13.56 18.36
CA HIS A 40 -9.60 13.93 17.47
C HIS A 40 -9.21 13.84 16.00
N TYR A 41 -7.96 14.14 15.68
CA TYR A 41 -7.44 13.94 14.32
C TYR A 41 -7.47 12.47 13.92
N ALA A 42 -7.08 11.55 14.81
CA ALA A 42 -7.16 10.12 14.53
C ALA A 42 -8.62 9.65 14.35
N ILE A 43 -9.52 10.08 15.26
CA ILE A 43 -10.96 9.76 15.20
C ILE A 43 -11.60 10.28 13.91
N SER A 44 -11.14 11.41 13.37
CA SER A 44 -11.64 11.98 12.10
C SER A 44 -11.44 11.06 10.88
N GLY A 45 -10.75 9.93 11.04
CA GLY A 45 -10.71 8.86 10.06
C GLY A 45 -12.07 8.19 9.84
N ASP A 46 -12.86 8.05 10.91
CA ASP A 46 -14.25 7.62 10.81
C ASP A 46 -15.15 8.86 10.57
N THR A 47 -15.48 9.07 9.31
CA THR A 47 -16.26 10.25 8.90
C THR A 47 -17.71 10.20 9.39
N GLU A 48 -18.28 9.01 9.56
CA GLU A 48 -19.64 8.85 10.07
C GLU A 48 -19.69 9.18 11.56
N LEU A 49 -18.78 8.60 12.32
CA LEU A 49 -18.63 8.86 13.75
C LEU A 49 -18.36 10.35 14.02
N SER A 50 -17.44 10.96 13.27
CA SER A 50 -17.09 12.38 13.42
C SER A 50 -18.31 13.28 13.18
N ARG A 51 -19.11 13.01 12.15
CA ARG A 51 -20.34 13.76 11.88
C ARG A 51 -21.38 13.62 12.98
N VAL A 52 -21.52 12.43 13.56
CA VAL A 52 -22.43 12.21 14.68
C VAL A 52 -21.98 12.97 15.92
N MET A 53 -20.66 12.96 16.21
CA MET A 53 -20.10 13.72 17.36
C MET A 53 -20.24 15.23 17.17
N GLU A 54 -19.99 15.75 15.98
CA GLU A 54 -20.21 17.18 15.65
C GLU A 54 -21.69 17.56 15.81
N LYS A 55 -22.61 16.75 15.23
CA LYS A 55 -24.05 16.98 15.34
C LYS A 55 -24.54 16.92 16.79
N LEU A 56 -24.00 16.03 17.60
CA LEU A 56 -24.31 15.95 19.02
C LEU A 56 -23.92 17.24 19.76
N ASN A 57 -22.67 17.69 19.54
CA ASN A 57 -22.19 18.93 20.18
C ASN A 57 -23.03 20.15 19.78
N GLU A 58 -23.43 20.25 18.48
CA GLU A 58 -24.31 21.32 18.03
C GLU A 58 -25.72 21.25 18.64
N ALA A 59 -26.28 20.03 18.75
CA ALA A 59 -27.61 19.80 19.31
C ALA A 59 -27.65 20.12 20.83
N GLU A 60 -26.61 19.74 21.56
CA GLU A 60 -26.46 20.09 22.99
C GLU A 60 -26.37 21.60 23.19
N GLN A 61 -25.62 22.33 22.34
CA GLN A 61 -25.55 23.81 22.41
C GLN A 61 -26.87 24.49 22.10
N LYS A 62 -27.73 23.87 21.29
CA LYS A 62 -29.04 24.39 20.90
C LYS A 62 -30.17 23.88 21.78
N GLU A 63 -29.86 23.04 22.79
CA GLU A 63 -30.83 22.36 23.67
C GLU A 63 -31.87 21.53 22.89
N ASP A 64 -31.49 20.97 21.72
CA ASP A 64 -32.34 20.10 20.89
C ASP A 64 -32.26 18.66 21.40
N TYR A 65 -33.09 18.35 22.37
CA TYR A 65 -33.10 17.05 23.06
C TYR A 65 -33.47 15.88 22.12
N GLU A 66 -34.29 16.10 21.10
CA GLU A 66 -34.67 15.06 20.14
C GLU A 66 -33.45 14.62 19.31
N THR A 67 -32.73 15.61 18.73
CA THR A 67 -31.49 15.37 18.00
C THR A 67 -30.41 14.74 18.89
N VAL A 68 -30.29 15.18 20.16
CA VAL A 68 -29.36 14.59 21.13
C VAL A 68 -29.62 13.10 21.32
N MET A 69 -30.90 12.69 21.52
CA MET A 69 -31.27 11.27 21.66
C MET A 69 -30.92 10.46 20.38
N GLU A 70 -31.22 10.99 19.19
CA GLU A 70 -30.83 10.34 17.95
C GLU A 70 -29.32 10.14 17.82
N CYS A 71 -28.53 11.16 18.19
CA CYS A 71 -27.06 11.08 18.14
C CYS A 71 -26.54 10.04 19.13
N HIS A 72 -27.06 9.95 20.35
CA HIS A 72 -26.69 8.92 21.32
C HIS A 72 -26.98 7.51 20.81
N ASN A 73 -28.14 7.28 20.17
CA ASN A 73 -28.47 5.99 19.57
C ASN A 73 -27.48 5.63 18.44
N LYS A 74 -27.09 6.60 17.60
CA LYS A 74 -26.09 6.39 16.54
C LYS A 74 -24.70 6.14 17.12
N LEU A 75 -24.28 6.90 18.15
CA LEU A 75 -23.01 6.66 18.83
C LEU A 75 -22.94 5.25 19.44
N HIS A 76 -24.03 4.77 20.01
CA HIS A 76 -24.08 3.40 20.52
C HIS A 76 -23.92 2.38 19.38
N ALA A 77 -24.59 2.57 18.25
CA ALA A 77 -24.51 1.67 17.09
C ALA A 77 -23.11 1.66 16.43
N LEU A 78 -22.39 2.80 16.47
CA LEU A 78 -21.05 2.97 15.91
C LEU A 78 -19.92 2.67 16.92
N ASP A 79 -20.25 2.18 18.11
CA ASP A 79 -19.29 2.02 19.22
C ASP A 79 -18.51 3.33 19.51
N GLY A 80 -19.19 4.46 19.38
CA GLY A 80 -18.60 5.79 19.47
C GLY A 80 -18.08 6.13 20.88
N TYR A 81 -18.65 5.57 21.93
CA TYR A 81 -18.19 5.78 23.31
C TYR A 81 -16.80 5.18 23.58
N SER A 82 -16.40 4.15 22.83
CA SER A 82 -15.06 3.57 22.93
C SER A 82 -14.05 4.24 22.00
N ALA A 83 -14.47 5.19 21.16
CA ALA A 83 -13.65 5.78 20.11
C ALA A 83 -12.36 6.42 20.61
N GLU A 84 -12.43 7.20 21.70
CA GLU A 84 -11.24 7.80 22.31
C GLU A 84 -10.26 6.74 22.83
N ALA A 85 -10.76 5.71 23.50
CA ALA A 85 -9.91 4.63 24.01
C ALA A 85 -9.24 3.85 22.86
N ARG A 86 -9.98 3.59 21.78
CA ARG A 86 -9.43 2.94 20.57
C ARG A 86 -8.38 3.82 19.88
N ALA A 87 -8.67 5.10 19.71
CA ALA A 87 -7.72 6.07 19.13
C ALA A 87 -6.46 6.23 19.99
N ALA A 88 -6.62 6.34 21.31
CA ALA A 88 -5.50 6.41 22.24
C ALA A 88 -4.63 5.14 22.17
N LYS A 89 -5.24 3.94 22.07
CA LYS A 89 -4.50 2.69 21.91
C LYS A 89 -3.65 2.67 20.63
N ILE A 90 -4.19 3.16 19.52
CA ILE A 90 -3.47 3.26 18.24
C ILE A 90 -2.32 4.27 18.38
N LEU A 91 -2.60 5.46 18.89
CA LEU A 91 -1.60 6.52 19.09
C LEU A 91 -0.46 6.07 20.00
N ASN A 92 -0.79 5.46 21.15
CA ASN A 92 0.22 4.93 22.08
C ASN A 92 1.08 3.84 21.40
N GLY A 93 0.47 2.97 20.62
CA GLY A 93 1.20 1.95 19.84
C GLY A 93 2.15 2.56 18.81
N LEU A 94 1.86 3.76 18.29
CA LEU A 94 2.72 4.50 17.37
C LEU A 94 3.71 5.44 18.10
N GLY A 95 3.85 5.32 19.43
CA GLY A 95 4.85 6.00 20.24
C GLY A 95 4.41 7.33 20.87
N PHE A 96 3.13 7.72 20.76
CA PHE A 96 2.64 8.92 21.44
C PHE A 96 2.41 8.65 22.93
N SER A 97 2.87 9.54 23.80
CA SER A 97 2.58 9.46 25.24
C SER A 97 1.11 9.80 25.54
N ALA A 98 0.66 9.41 26.74
CA ALA A 98 -0.70 9.72 27.20
C ALA A 98 -1.03 11.22 27.24
N GLU A 99 -0.02 12.08 27.38
CA GLU A 99 -0.18 13.52 27.39
C GLU A 99 -0.19 14.09 25.96
N GLU A 100 0.64 13.56 25.08
CA GLU A 100 0.78 14.02 23.69
C GLU A 100 -0.47 13.78 22.86
N VAL A 101 -1.27 12.75 23.15
CA VAL A 101 -2.51 12.46 22.40
C VAL A 101 -3.51 13.62 22.43
N TYR A 102 -3.45 14.48 23.45
CA TYR A 102 -4.31 15.66 23.57
C TYR A 102 -3.71 16.94 23.00
N LEU A 103 -2.43 16.94 22.60
CA LEU A 103 -1.79 18.09 21.99
C LEU A 103 -2.30 18.35 20.57
N PRO A 104 -2.35 19.61 20.12
CA PRO A 104 -2.79 19.94 18.77
C PRO A 104 -1.80 19.46 17.71
N VAL A 105 -2.31 19.05 16.54
CA VAL A 105 -1.51 18.52 15.40
C VAL A 105 -0.36 19.47 15.00
N LYS A 106 -0.56 20.79 15.10
CA LYS A 106 0.48 21.79 14.82
C LYS A 106 1.71 21.71 15.73
N HIS A 107 1.58 21.07 16.88
CA HIS A 107 2.66 20.91 17.85
C HIS A 107 3.73 19.89 17.38
N PHE A 108 3.34 18.99 16.50
CA PHE A 108 4.15 17.86 16.08
C PHE A 108 5.02 18.20 14.86
N SER A 109 6.23 17.62 14.82
CA SER A 109 7.13 17.67 13.66
C SER A 109 6.54 16.93 12.46
N GLY A 110 7.15 17.07 11.28
CA GLY A 110 6.72 16.39 10.05
C GLY A 110 6.60 14.87 10.22
N GLY A 111 7.61 14.22 10.79
CA GLY A 111 7.61 12.77 11.03
C GLY A 111 6.50 12.33 11.99
N TRP A 112 6.29 13.06 13.07
CA TRP A 112 5.20 12.80 14.01
C TRP A 112 3.82 13.02 13.38
N ARG A 113 3.67 14.02 12.50
CA ARG A 113 2.42 14.19 11.72
C ARG A 113 2.17 13.04 10.76
N MET A 114 3.23 12.42 10.20
CA MET A 114 3.08 11.21 9.41
C MET A 114 2.59 10.03 10.26
N ARG A 115 3.09 9.88 11.50
CA ARG A 115 2.55 8.90 12.45
C ARG A 115 1.07 9.17 12.78
N LEU A 116 0.66 10.45 12.90
CA LEU A 116 -0.75 10.83 13.05
C LEU A 116 -1.60 10.45 11.83
N SER A 117 -1.07 10.62 10.62
CA SER A 117 -1.73 10.16 9.39
C SER A 117 -1.96 8.65 9.41
N LEU A 118 -0.94 7.91 9.83
CA LEU A 118 -1.05 6.46 10.00
C LEU A 118 -2.11 6.11 11.05
N ALA A 119 -2.10 6.77 12.23
CA ALA A 119 -3.12 6.55 13.26
C ALA A 119 -4.54 6.77 12.72
N LYS A 120 -4.77 7.86 12.00
CA LYS A 120 -6.05 8.15 11.34
C LYS A 120 -6.44 7.06 10.35
N CYS A 121 -5.50 6.61 9.53
CA CYS A 121 -5.72 5.54 8.54
C CYS A 121 -6.11 4.22 9.23
N LEU A 122 -5.39 3.84 10.31
CA LEU A 122 -5.67 2.62 11.07
C LEU A 122 -6.97 2.69 11.88
N PHE A 123 -7.41 3.89 12.26
CA PHE A 123 -8.69 4.11 12.95
C PHE A 123 -9.89 4.05 12.00
N THR A 124 -9.68 4.36 10.71
CA THR A 124 -10.74 4.38 9.70
C THR A 124 -11.34 2.98 9.51
N PRO A 125 -12.65 2.80 9.72
CA PRO A 125 -13.30 1.52 9.42
C PRO A 125 -13.17 1.18 7.94
N SER A 126 -12.43 0.12 7.61
CA SER A 126 -12.19 -0.24 6.20
C SER A 126 -12.08 -1.75 6.00
N ASP A 127 -12.50 -2.18 4.80
CA ASP A 127 -12.41 -3.56 4.35
C ASP A 127 -11.12 -3.78 3.53
N LEU A 128 -10.55 -2.68 3.00
CA LEU A 128 -9.25 -2.64 2.32
C LEU A 128 -8.41 -1.48 2.84
N LEU A 129 -7.25 -1.79 3.39
CA LEU A 129 -6.28 -0.84 3.90
C LEU A 129 -5.11 -0.71 2.92
N LEU A 130 -4.81 0.51 2.46
CA LEU A 130 -3.70 0.82 1.57
C LEU A 130 -2.60 1.56 2.34
N LEU A 131 -1.43 0.94 2.48
CA LEU A 131 -0.28 1.49 3.20
C LEU A 131 0.91 1.68 2.27
N ASP A 132 1.34 2.91 2.10
CA ASP A 132 2.54 3.28 1.33
C ASP A 132 3.65 3.64 2.29
N GLU A 133 4.69 2.80 2.35
CA GLU A 133 5.86 2.94 3.23
C GLU A 133 5.49 3.23 4.69
N PRO A 134 4.65 2.39 5.35
CA PRO A 134 4.11 2.70 6.67
C PRO A 134 5.17 2.68 7.79
N THR A 135 6.32 2.04 7.57
CA THR A 135 7.43 1.96 8.54
C THR A 135 8.29 3.22 8.55
N ASN A 136 8.16 4.10 7.55
CA ASN A 136 8.90 5.35 7.53
C ASN A 136 8.56 6.21 8.75
N HIS A 137 9.58 6.74 9.40
CA HIS A 137 9.48 7.58 10.60
C HIS A 137 9.00 6.85 11.87
N LEU A 138 8.87 5.52 11.86
CA LEU A 138 8.59 4.72 13.05
C LEU A 138 9.91 4.27 13.72
N ASP A 139 9.89 4.21 15.05
CA ASP A 139 10.90 3.50 15.82
C ASP A 139 10.58 2.00 15.88
N MET A 140 11.52 1.21 16.40
CA MET A 140 11.40 -0.24 16.44
C MET A 140 10.17 -0.71 17.23
N GLU A 141 9.82 -0.03 18.31
CA GLU A 141 8.67 -0.40 19.15
C GLU A 141 7.36 -0.19 18.40
N ALA A 142 7.23 0.94 17.69
CA ALA A 142 6.07 1.23 16.85
C ALA A 142 5.96 0.26 15.64
N ILE A 143 7.08 -0.16 15.06
CA ILE A 143 7.09 -1.17 13.99
C ILE A 143 6.56 -2.51 14.50
N ILE A 144 7.06 -3.01 15.63
CA ILE A 144 6.60 -4.28 16.25
C ILE A 144 5.11 -4.21 16.60
N TRP A 145 4.66 -3.07 17.11
CA TRP A 145 3.24 -2.85 17.38
C TRP A 145 2.41 -2.87 16.09
N LEU A 146 2.88 -2.19 15.02
CA LEU A 146 2.20 -2.15 13.73
C LEU A 146 2.13 -3.54 13.09
N GLU A 147 3.19 -4.35 13.16
CA GLU A 147 3.17 -5.75 12.74
C GLU A 147 2.05 -6.54 13.41
N THR A 148 1.95 -6.39 14.74
CA THR A 148 0.91 -7.06 15.54
C THR A 148 -0.48 -6.57 15.15
N PHE A 149 -0.65 -5.28 14.90
CA PHE A 149 -1.91 -4.69 14.47
C PHE A 149 -2.35 -5.25 13.11
N ILE A 150 -1.44 -5.28 12.12
CA ILE A 150 -1.72 -5.76 10.76
C ILE A 150 -2.06 -7.25 10.77
N LYS A 151 -1.37 -8.08 11.53
CA LYS A 151 -1.66 -9.52 11.67
C LYS A 151 -3.09 -9.81 12.16
N HIS A 152 -3.64 -8.91 12.96
CA HIS A 152 -4.99 -9.04 13.52
C HIS A 152 -6.03 -8.19 12.79
N TYR A 153 -5.63 -7.54 11.70
CA TYR A 153 -6.54 -6.69 10.95
C TYR A 153 -7.61 -7.55 10.24
N PRO A 154 -8.92 -7.25 10.44
CA PRO A 154 -9.99 -8.12 9.92
C PRO A 154 -10.21 -8.03 8.41
N GLY A 155 -9.72 -6.94 7.79
CA GLY A 155 -9.85 -6.70 6.35
C GLY A 155 -8.60 -7.11 5.56
N ALA A 156 -8.60 -6.81 4.27
CA ALA A 156 -7.42 -6.96 3.43
C ALA A 156 -6.45 -5.78 3.61
N VAL A 157 -5.15 -6.06 3.60
CA VAL A 157 -4.11 -5.03 3.64
C VAL A 157 -3.26 -5.15 2.39
N LEU A 158 -3.16 -4.06 1.65
CA LEU A 158 -2.23 -3.93 0.53
C LEU A 158 -1.19 -2.88 0.89
N MET A 159 0.09 -3.29 0.94
CA MET A 159 1.17 -2.41 1.35
C MET A 159 2.32 -2.39 0.36
N VAL A 160 3.01 -1.27 0.32
CA VAL A 160 4.33 -1.11 -0.28
C VAL A 160 5.30 -0.81 0.85
N SER A 161 6.41 -1.55 0.94
CA SER A 161 7.47 -1.30 1.91
C SER A 161 8.83 -1.73 1.38
N HIS A 162 9.88 -1.05 1.82
CA HIS A 162 11.27 -1.43 1.62
C HIS A 162 11.85 -2.26 2.77
N ASP A 163 11.12 -2.35 3.87
CA ASP A 163 11.51 -3.08 5.07
C ASP A 163 11.19 -4.57 4.89
N ARG A 164 12.25 -5.37 4.67
CA ARG A 164 12.13 -6.80 4.38
C ARG A 164 11.67 -7.59 5.60
N ASP A 165 12.16 -7.23 6.78
CA ASP A 165 11.83 -7.91 8.02
C ASP A 165 10.36 -7.68 8.37
N PHE A 166 9.90 -6.43 8.19
CA PHE A 166 8.50 -6.08 8.35
C PHE A 166 7.59 -6.85 7.37
N LEU A 167 7.97 -6.95 6.09
CA LEU A 167 7.24 -7.73 5.10
C LEU A 167 7.23 -9.22 5.46
N ASP A 168 8.37 -9.78 5.85
CA ASP A 168 8.47 -11.20 6.22
C ASP A 168 7.55 -11.56 7.39
N ASN A 169 7.42 -10.64 8.34
CA ASN A 169 6.60 -10.84 9.51
C ASN A 169 5.10 -10.63 9.29
N THR A 170 4.71 -9.85 8.27
CA THR A 170 3.32 -9.37 8.15
C THR A 170 2.55 -9.94 6.96
N VAL A 171 3.24 -10.19 5.82
CA VAL A 171 2.53 -10.51 4.58
C VAL A 171 2.39 -12.01 4.34
N THR A 172 1.31 -12.38 3.67
CA THR A 172 1.02 -13.74 3.23
C THR A 172 1.17 -13.93 1.72
N HIS A 173 1.23 -12.83 0.99
CA HIS A 173 1.37 -12.80 -0.46
C HIS A 173 2.25 -11.63 -0.89
N ILE A 174 3.05 -11.84 -1.94
CA ILE A 174 3.86 -10.80 -2.57
C ILE A 174 3.37 -10.57 -3.99
N ALA A 175 3.03 -9.32 -4.28
CA ALA A 175 2.69 -8.86 -5.61
C ALA A 175 3.93 -8.22 -6.26
N HIS A 176 4.52 -8.90 -7.23
CA HIS A 176 5.72 -8.44 -7.93
C HIS A 176 5.37 -7.91 -9.31
N ILE A 177 5.83 -6.69 -9.62
CA ILE A 177 5.68 -6.06 -10.92
C ILE A 177 7.01 -6.17 -11.65
N GLU A 178 7.04 -6.95 -12.73
CA GLU A 178 8.22 -7.14 -13.57
C GLU A 178 7.82 -7.14 -15.04
N ASN A 179 8.56 -6.43 -15.89
CA ASN A 179 8.29 -6.33 -17.34
C ASN A 179 6.82 -5.93 -17.65
N GLN A 180 6.27 -4.99 -16.92
CA GLN A 180 4.87 -4.52 -17.04
C GLN A 180 3.82 -5.61 -16.75
N GLN A 181 4.22 -6.72 -16.15
CA GLN A 181 3.33 -7.80 -15.72
C GLN A 181 3.24 -7.86 -14.20
N PHE A 182 2.04 -8.16 -13.73
CA PHE A 182 1.76 -8.36 -12.32
C PHE A 182 1.77 -9.85 -12.01
N LYS A 183 2.59 -10.25 -11.05
CA LYS A 183 2.71 -11.64 -10.64
C LYS A 183 2.53 -11.77 -9.14
N LEU A 184 1.58 -12.61 -8.74
CA LEU A 184 1.29 -12.89 -7.33
C LEU A 184 2.04 -14.15 -6.90
N TYR A 185 2.71 -14.06 -5.77
CA TYR A 185 3.40 -15.15 -5.08
C TYR A 185 2.76 -15.39 -3.74
N THR A 186 2.60 -16.64 -3.36
CA THR A 186 2.11 -17.02 -2.04
C THR A 186 3.31 -17.21 -1.10
N GLY A 187 3.21 -16.68 0.10
CA GLY A 187 4.26 -16.74 1.11
C GLY A 187 4.78 -15.35 1.49
N ASN A 188 5.78 -15.34 2.35
CA ASN A 188 6.46 -14.14 2.82
C ASN A 188 7.55 -13.67 1.84
N TYR A 189 8.24 -12.58 2.18
CA TYR A 189 9.26 -11.98 1.33
C TYR A 189 10.46 -12.93 1.09
N SER A 190 10.93 -13.64 2.12
CA SER A 190 12.02 -14.60 2.00
C SER A 190 11.67 -15.76 1.05
N SER A 191 10.45 -16.27 1.12
CA SER A 191 9.97 -17.31 0.20
C SER A 191 9.93 -16.82 -1.25
N PHE A 192 9.49 -15.60 -1.46
CA PHE A 192 9.50 -14.94 -2.77
C PHE A 192 10.92 -14.77 -3.33
N GLU A 193 11.88 -14.29 -2.51
CA GLU A 193 13.29 -14.15 -2.95
C GLU A 193 13.88 -15.49 -3.38
N MET A 194 13.65 -16.56 -2.63
CA MET A 194 14.13 -17.92 -2.98
C MET A 194 13.53 -18.39 -4.31
N GLU A 195 12.22 -18.25 -4.50
CA GLU A 195 11.56 -18.66 -5.75
C GLU A 195 12.05 -17.83 -6.95
N ARG A 196 12.23 -16.52 -6.75
CA ARG A 196 12.79 -15.63 -7.77
C ARG A 196 14.22 -16.02 -8.15
N ALA A 197 15.08 -16.28 -7.17
CA ALA A 197 16.46 -16.68 -7.40
C ALA A 197 16.54 -18.01 -8.19
N GLN A 198 15.73 -19.00 -7.83
CA GLN A 198 15.65 -20.28 -8.56
C GLN A 198 15.21 -20.07 -10.02
N ARG A 199 14.22 -19.23 -10.25
CA ARG A 199 13.72 -18.93 -11.61
C ARG A 199 14.80 -18.27 -12.46
N ILE A 200 15.50 -17.26 -11.93
CA ILE A 200 16.60 -16.58 -12.62
C ILE A 200 17.72 -17.58 -12.93
N ALA A 201 18.07 -18.47 -12.01
CA ALA A 201 19.06 -19.49 -12.24
C ALA A 201 18.68 -20.46 -13.38
N LEU A 202 17.41 -20.89 -13.43
CA LEU A 202 16.87 -21.73 -14.49
C LEU A 202 16.88 -21.00 -15.85
N GLN A 203 16.45 -19.74 -15.89
CA GLN A 203 16.49 -18.93 -17.12
C GLN A 203 17.93 -18.77 -17.63
N ASN A 204 18.87 -18.47 -16.76
CA ASN A 204 20.28 -18.34 -17.13
C ASN A 204 20.88 -19.67 -17.65
N ALA A 205 20.50 -20.80 -17.05
CA ALA A 205 20.93 -22.12 -17.52
C ALA A 205 20.33 -22.45 -18.87
N GLN A 206 19.07 -22.12 -19.13
CA GLN A 206 18.43 -22.30 -20.42
C GLN A 206 19.06 -21.41 -21.50
N TYR A 207 19.30 -20.13 -21.17
CA TYR A 207 19.97 -19.20 -22.09
C TYR A 207 21.36 -19.68 -22.47
N LYS A 208 22.18 -20.14 -21.52
CA LYS A 208 23.50 -20.72 -21.77
C LYS A 208 23.42 -21.95 -22.68
N LYS A 209 22.44 -22.84 -22.47
CA LYS A 209 22.23 -24.01 -23.34
C LYS A 209 21.87 -23.61 -24.77
N GLN A 210 20.99 -22.62 -24.92
CA GLN A 210 20.60 -22.12 -26.26
C GLN A 210 21.76 -21.44 -26.97
N THR A 211 22.53 -20.62 -26.27
CA THR A 211 23.70 -19.93 -26.84
C THR A 211 24.78 -20.94 -27.29
N ASN A 212 25.07 -21.95 -26.46
CA ASN A 212 26.01 -23.02 -26.83
C ASN A 212 25.50 -23.87 -28.00
N ALA A 213 24.20 -24.15 -28.06
CA ALA A 213 23.62 -24.88 -29.21
C ALA A 213 23.74 -24.05 -30.50
N ASN A 214 23.47 -22.75 -30.45
CA ASN A 214 23.61 -21.87 -31.63
C ASN A 214 25.08 -21.74 -32.08
N CYS A 215 26.04 -21.61 -31.11
CA CYS A 215 27.47 -21.59 -31.45
C CYS A 215 27.93 -22.90 -32.11
N SER A 216 27.44 -24.06 -31.68
CA SER A 216 27.77 -25.34 -32.30
C SER A 216 27.13 -25.51 -33.71
N TYR A 217 26.00 -24.87 -33.97
CA TYR A 217 25.39 -24.82 -35.31
C TYR A 217 26.19 -23.94 -36.27
N ASP A 218 26.71 -22.79 -35.80
CA ASP A 218 27.55 -21.91 -36.62
C ASP A 218 28.93 -22.53 -36.94
N GLU A 219 29.49 -23.39 -36.06
CA GLU A 219 30.72 -24.11 -36.30
C GLU A 219 30.53 -25.31 -37.26
N VAL A 220 29.35 -25.92 -37.33
CA VAL A 220 29.02 -27.06 -38.23
C VAL A 220 28.54 -26.60 -39.59
N CYS A 221 27.84 -25.47 -39.66
CA CYS A 221 27.42 -24.80 -40.91
C CYS A 221 28.38 -23.63 -41.13
N GLY A 222 29.59 -23.87 -41.61
CA GLY A 222 30.52 -22.82 -41.96
C GLY A 222 29.89 -21.73 -42.85
N PRO A 223 30.45 -20.50 -42.91
CA PRO A 223 29.83 -19.40 -43.60
C PRO A 223 29.56 -19.78 -45.05
N VAL A 224 28.30 -19.66 -45.45
CA VAL A 224 27.92 -19.78 -46.89
C VAL A 224 28.65 -18.66 -47.59
N SER A 225 29.77 -19.00 -48.21
CA SER A 225 30.51 -18.10 -49.07
C SER A 225 29.59 -17.66 -50.20
N SER A 226 29.22 -16.42 -50.19
CA SER A 226 28.64 -15.74 -51.33
C SER A 226 29.71 -15.65 -52.45
N GLU A 227 29.86 -16.71 -53.21
CA GLU A 227 30.62 -16.64 -54.43
C GLU A 227 29.87 -15.76 -55.44
N SER A 228 30.53 -14.70 -55.75
CA SER A 228 30.32 -13.74 -56.81
C SER A 228 29.81 -14.37 -58.12
N VAL A 229 28.62 -13.97 -58.50
CA VAL A 229 28.24 -14.01 -59.92
C VAL A 229 28.79 -12.76 -60.59
N GLU A 230 30.01 -12.85 -61.05
CA GLU A 230 30.57 -11.85 -61.96
C GLU A 230 29.86 -11.98 -63.34
N SER A 231 29.29 -10.91 -63.73
CA SER A 231 28.75 -10.58 -65.01
C SER A 231 29.72 -10.78 -66.15
N GLN A 232 29.39 -11.60 -67.17
CA GLN A 232 29.95 -11.47 -68.51
C GLN A 232 28.99 -10.65 -69.34
N THR A 233 29.31 -9.40 -69.47
CA THR A 233 28.87 -8.57 -70.60
C THR A 233 30.02 -8.48 -71.62
N SER A 234 29.90 -9.03 -72.75
CA SER A 234 30.70 -8.68 -73.91
C SER A 234 29.78 -8.65 -75.13
N ALA A 235 29.79 -7.61 -75.70
CA ALA A 235 30.20 -7.04 -76.91
C ALA A 235 29.08 -6.70 -77.91
N LYS A 236 29.12 -5.43 -78.30
CA LYS A 236 28.64 -4.87 -79.60
C LYS A 236 29.20 -5.66 -80.81
N PRO A 237 28.76 -5.42 -82.13
CA PRO A 237 28.36 -4.13 -82.70
C PRO A 237 27.26 -4.16 -83.76
N SER A 238 26.76 -3.03 -84.07
CA SER A 238 26.54 -2.32 -85.37
C SER A 238 25.34 -1.38 -85.24
#